data_9142a56aff33879a3d21c833b98d3a8a
#
_entry.id   9142a56aff33879a3d21c833b98d3a8a
#
_cell.length_a   1.000
_cell.length_b   1.000
_cell.length_c   1.000
_cell.angle_alpha   90.00
_cell.angle_beta   90.00
_cell.angle_gamma   90.00
#
_symmetry.space_group_name_H-M   'P 1'
#
loop_
_entity.id
_entity.type
_entity.pdbx_description
1 polymer ?
#
loop_
_entity_poly.entity_id
_entity_poly.type
_entity_poly.pdbx_seq_one_letter_code
_entity_poly.pdbx_strand_id
1 'polypeptide(L)'
;MGEVLDVVVVGAGSTGLGISYFLKREAREHKVLDGGRIGETWRTQRWDSFRLNSPTIRSVLPGDSYRGPDPWGAITHHEFVSYLEDYADRHCLPVCTQTSVKELTRQNGLFRLTTAPGVLLARNVVIATGDQNRQVRPPASADLPVELC
;
A
#
# COMPACT_ATOMS: atom_id res chain seq x y z
N MET A 1 -9.11 20.91 19.35
CA MET A 1 -9.49 20.63 17.94
C MET A 1 -8.35 19.79 17.38
N GLY A 2 -8.66 18.60 16.85
CA GLY A 2 -7.63 17.72 16.26
C GLY A 2 -7.03 18.37 15.01
N GLU A 3 -5.76 18.07 14.76
CA GLU A 3 -5.03 18.47 13.56
C GLU A 3 -5.75 17.96 12.29
N VAL A 4 -5.93 18.84 11.30
CA VAL A 4 -6.56 18.48 10.01
C VAL A 4 -5.45 18.34 8.98
N LEU A 5 -5.17 17.11 8.57
CA LEU A 5 -4.17 16.80 7.55
C LEU A 5 -4.64 17.24 6.15
N ASP A 6 -3.72 17.63 5.30
CA ASP A 6 -4.05 17.90 3.90
C ASP A 6 -4.48 16.61 3.20
N VAL A 7 -3.74 15.51 3.41
CA VAL A 7 -4.03 14.22 2.76
C VAL A 7 -3.81 13.06 3.75
N VAL A 8 -4.70 12.09 3.72
CA VAL A 8 -4.45 10.75 4.27
C VAL A 8 -4.45 9.75 3.13
N VAL A 9 -3.39 8.93 3.05
CA VAL A 9 -3.28 7.80 2.12
C VAL A 9 -3.56 6.53 2.90
N VAL A 10 -4.48 5.70 2.40
CA VAL A 10 -4.83 4.42 3.03
C VAL A 10 -4.24 3.28 2.20
N GLY A 11 -3.25 2.61 2.76
CA GLY A 11 -2.47 1.52 2.16
C GLY A 11 -1.00 1.91 1.94
N ALA A 12 -0.07 1.13 2.49
CA ALA A 12 1.37 1.28 2.34
C ALA A 12 1.98 0.23 1.38
N GLY A 13 1.28 -0.01 0.28
CA GLY A 13 1.81 -0.73 -0.88
C GLY A 13 2.54 0.22 -1.83
N SER A 14 2.95 -0.30 -3.00
CA SER A 14 3.67 0.46 -4.03
C SER A 14 2.95 1.75 -4.43
N THR A 15 1.62 1.70 -4.61
CA THR A 15 0.81 2.86 -4.97
C THR A 15 0.80 3.92 -3.87
N GLY A 16 0.54 3.52 -2.62
CA GLY A 16 0.47 4.46 -1.50
C GLY A 16 1.81 5.12 -1.20
N LEU A 17 2.91 4.36 -1.25
CA LEU A 17 4.25 4.90 -1.08
C LEU A 17 4.65 5.84 -2.22
N GLY A 18 4.33 5.48 -3.48
CA GLY A 18 4.57 6.34 -4.64
C GLY A 18 3.82 7.68 -4.54
N ILE A 19 2.57 7.66 -4.10
CA ILE A 19 1.78 8.88 -3.85
C ILE A 19 2.39 9.70 -2.70
N SER A 20 2.76 9.04 -1.61
CA SER A 20 3.41 9.70 -0.46
C SER A 20 4.71 10.41 -0.86
N TYR A 21 5.50 9.82 -1.75
CA TYR A 21 6.69 10.46 -2.30
C TYR A 21 6.36 11.80 -2.98
N PHE A 22 5.35 11.83 -3.86
CA PHE A 22 4.94 13.07 -4.52
C PHE A 22 4.38 14.09 -3.54
N LEU A 23 3.54 13.67 -2.59
CA LEU A 23 3.00 14.57 -1.56
C LEU A 23 4.11 15.22 -0.73
N LYS A 24 5.13 14.43 -0.37
CA LYS A 24 6.29 14.96 0.36
C LYS A 24 7.08 15.95 -0.48
N ARG A 25 7.31 15.63 -1.76
CA ARG A 25 8.01 16.51 -2.69
C ARG A 25 7.32 17.86 -2.87
N GLU A 26 6.00 17.87 -2.85
CA GLU A 26 5.16 19.08 -2.93
C GLU A 26 4.91 19.72 -1.54
N ALA A 27 5.66 19.31 -0.51
CA ALA A 27 5.52 19.78 0.87
C ALA A 27 4.07 19.71 1.42
N ARG A 28 3.29 18.70 0.99
CA ARG A 28 1.93 18.46 1.48
C ARG A 28 1.98 17.66 2.78
N GLU A 29 1.33 18.19 3.80
CA GLU A 29 1.17 17.48 5.06
C GLU A 29 0.29 16.25 4.88
N HIS A 30 0.84 15.07 5.16
CA HIS A 30 0.10 13.83 4.96
C HIS A 30 0.55 12.72 5.91
N LYS A 31 -0.26 11.67 5.99
CA LYS A 31 0.08 10.38 6.61
C LYS A 31 -0.33 9.24 5.70
N VAL A 32 0.46 8.18 5.71
CA VAL A 32 0.11 6.90 5.08
C VAL A 32 -0.28 5.93 6.18
N LEU A 33 -1.49 5.38 6.13
CA LEU A 33 -2.00 4.43 7.11
C LEU A 33 -2.06 3.04 6.48
N ASP A 34 -1.58 2.02 7.19
CA ASP A 34 -1.74 0.63 6.78
C ASP A 34 -2.15 -0.23 7.99
N GLY A 35 -3.11 -1.13 7.77
CA GLY A 35 -3.58 -2.06 8.79
C GLY A 35 -2.54 -3.13 9.16
N GLY A 36 -1.57 -3.39 8.29
CA GLY A 36 -0.44 -4.28 8.47
C GLY A 36 0.90 -3.53 8.45
N ARG A 37 1.92 -4.20 7.92
CA ARG A 37 3.27 -3.66 7.67
C ARG A 37 3.33 -3.10 6.25
N ILE A 38 4.37 -2.39 5.93
CA ILE A 38 4.66 -2.00 4.54
C ILE A 38 4.70 -3.25 3.67
N GLY A 39 3.94 -3.23 2.58
CA GLY A 39 3.86 -4.34 1.64
C GLY A 39 3.22 -5.61 2.19
N GLU A 40 2.32 -5.54 3.17
CA GLU A 40 1.72 -6.71 3.85
C GLU A 40 1.10 -7.72 2.88
N THR A 41 0.38 -7.26 1.86
CA THR A 41 -0.22 -8.14 0.83
C THR A 41 0.84 -8.94 0.06
N TRP A 42 2.01 -8.36 -0.18
CA TRP A 42 3.13 -9.05 -0.80
C TRP A 42 3.74 -10.11 0.13
N ARG A 43 3.70 -9.89 1.43
CA ARG A 43 4.21 -10.85 2.44
C ARG A 43 3.30 -12.05 2.63
N THR A 44 1.98 -11.82 2.65
CA THR A 44 1.01 -12.79 3.16
C THR A 44 0.15 -13.44 2.10
N GLN A 45 0.06 -12.85 0.90
CA GLN A 45 -0.85 -13.32 -0.15
C GLN A 45 -0.11 -13.77 -1.42
N ARG A 46 1.15 -14.16 -1.27
CA ARG A 46 1.96 -14.73 -2.36
C ARG A 46 2.51 -16.08 -1.92
N TRP A 47 2.63 -17.01 -2.86
CA TRP A 47 3.29 -18.29 -2.65
C TRP A 47 4.82 -18.12 -2.67
N ASP A 48 5.54 -19.01 -2.05
CA ASP A 48 6.98 -18.88 -1.77
C ASP A 48 7.85 -18.63 -3.03
N SER A 49 7.51 -19.25 -4.15
CA SER A 49 8.25 -19.10 -5.42
C SER A 49 7.76 -17.92 -6.27
N PHE A 50 6.86 -17.09 -5.76
CA PHE A 50 6.31 -15.95 -6.52
C PHE A 50 7.41 -14.96 -6.88
N ARG A 51 7.37 -14.53 -8.15
CA ARG A 51 8.17 -13.42 -8.67
C ARG A 51 7.25 -12.40 -9.33
N LEU A 52 7.67 -11.14 -9.35
CA LEU A 52 6.90 -10.10 -10.01
C LEU A 52 6.77 -10.39 -11.50
N ASN A 53 5.59 -10.12 -12.07
CA ASN A 53 5.30 -10.32 -13.49
C ASN A 53 5.92 -9.22 -14.38
N SER A 54 6.34 -8.10 -13.78
CA SER A 54 7.01 -7.00 -14.49
C SER A 54 8.52 -7.07 -14.28
N PRO A 55 9.32 -6.69 -15.29
CA PRO A 55 10.77 -6.61 -15.16
C PRO A 55 11.18 -5.66 -14.04
N THR A 56 12.30 -5.93 -13.38
CA THR A 56 12.80 -5.16 -12.24
C THR A 56 12.95 -3.68 -12.56
N ILE A 57 13.43 -3.35 -13.76
CA ILE A 57 13.57 -1.95 -14.18
C ILE A 57 12.24 -1.17 -14.23
N ARG A 58 11.12 -1.88 -14.36
CA ARG A 58 9.76 -1.30 -14.38
C ARG A 58 9.05 -1.41 -13.04
N SER A 59 9.67 -2.02 -12.06
CA SER A 59 9.10 -2.26 -10.74
C SER A 59 9.59 -1.27 -9.69
N VAL A 60 10.37 -0.26 -10.08
CA VAL A 60 10.83 0.81 -9.21
C VAL A 60 9.78 1.91 -9.05
N LEU A 61 9.75 2.53 -7.88
CA LEU A 61 8.83 3.61 -7.53
C LEU A 61 9.36 4.99 -7.97
N PRO A 62 8.50 6.02 -7.98
CA PRO A 62 8.89 7.38 -8.35
C PRO A 62 10.10 7.89 -7.56
N GLY A 63 11.03 8.54 -8.24
CA GLY A 63 12.26 9.06 -7.65
C GLY A 63 13.42 8.06 -7.62
N ASP A 64 13.15 6.78 -7.82
CA ASP A 64 14.16 5.74 -7.91
C ASP A 64 14.49 5.37 -9.37
N SER A 65 15.65 4.74 -9.53
CA SER A 65 16.07 4.09 -10.77
C SER A 65 16.76 2.76 -10.45
N TYR A 66 16.48 1.74 -11.24
CA TYR A 66 17.16 0.46 -11.09
C TYR A 66 18.61 0.56 -11.62
N ARG A 67 19.56 0.09 -10.83
CA ARG A 67 20.99 0.08 -11.17
C ARG A 67 21.65 -1.28 -10.96
N GLY A 68 20.84 -2.33 -10.80
CA GLY A 68 21.33 -3.69 -10.58
C GLY A 68 21.76 -4.38 -11.88
N PRO A 69 22.31 -5.60 -11.77
CA PRO A 69 22.87 -6.34 -12.89
C PRO A 69 21.85 -6.94 -13.84
N ASP A 70 20.62 -7.16 -13.36
CA ASP A 70 19.55 -7.83 -14.15
C ASP A 70 18.29 -6.95 -14.27
N PRO A 71 18.29 -5.95 -15.15
CA PRO A 71 17.16 -5.05 -15.31
C PRO A 71 15.89 -5.72 -15.86
N TRP A 72 16.06 -6.79 -16.62
CA TRP A 72 14.96 -7.50 -17.26
C TRP A 72 14.50 -8.75 -16.52
N GLY A 73 15.20 -9.12 -15.45
CA GLY A 73 14.81 -10.19 -14.54
C GLY A 73 13.57 -9.84 -13.71
N ALA A 74 13.08 -10.83 -12.99
CA ALA A 74 11.94 -10.73 -12.11
C ALA A 74 12.38 -10.98 -10.66
N ILE A 75 12.23 -9.99 -9.81
CA ILE A 75 12.52 -10.10 -8.38
C ILE A 75 11.45 -10.91 -7.64
N THR A 76 11.83 -11.52 -6.54
CA THR A 76 10.90 -12.21 -5.63
C THR A 76 10.02 -11.22 -4.89
N HIS A 77 8.91 -11.70 -4.35
CA HIS A 77 8.08 -10.85 -3.50
C HIS A 77 8.81 -10.38 -2.23
N HIS A 78 9.72 -11.18 -1.70
CA HIS A 78 10.55 -10.79 -0.54
C HIS A 78 11.49 -9.63 -0.86
N GLU A 79 12.19 -9.71 -2.01
CA GLU A 79 13.05 -8.61 -2.48
C GLU A 79 12.24 -7.34 -2.73
N PHE A 80 11.02 -7.49 -3.27
CA PHE A 80 10.14 -6.35 -3.50
C PHE A 80 9.65 -5.72 -2.19
N VAL A 81 9.31 -6.53 -1.20
CA VAL A 81 8.95 -6.02 0.14
C VAL A 81 10.11 -5.25 0.77
N SER A 82 11.33 -5.83 0.75
CA SER A 82 12.52 -5.14 1.25
C SER A 82 12.75 -3.80 0.53
N TYR A 83 12.55 -3.79 -0.79
CA TYR A 83 12.63 -2.56 -1.58
C TYR A 83 11.59 -1.52 -1.14
N LEU A 84 10.33 -1.92 -0.86
CA LEU A 84 9.30 -0.99 -0.39
C LEU A 84 9.63 -0.39 0.99
N GLU A 85 10.17 -1.19 1.91
CA GLU A 85 10.62 -0.73 3.23
C GLU A 85 11.79 0.25 3.10
N ASP A 86 12.83 -0.12 2.36
CA ASP A 86 13.99 0.74 2.09
C ASP A 86 13.58 2.04 1.39
N TYR A 87 12.61 1.98 0.48
CA TYR A 87 12.07 3.16 -0.19
C TYR A 87 11.39 4.12 0.80
N ALA A 88 10.53 3.59 1.66
CA ALA A 88 9.85 4.41 2.67
C ALA A 88 10.86 5.08 3.62
N ASP A 89 11.88 4.35 4.05
CA ASP A 89 12.93 4.85 4.95
C ASP A 89 13.81 5.90 4.27
N ARG A 90 14.34 5.61 3.08
CA ARG A 90 15.21 6.55 2.33
C ARG A 90 14.53 7.87 2.02
N HIS A 91 13.24 7.82 1.70
CA HIS A 91 12.46 9.03 1.44
C HIS A 91 11.80 9.58 2.71
N CYS A 92 12.03 8.99 3.90
CA CYS A 92 11.43 9.38 5.17
C CYS A 92 9.91 9.61 5.05
N LEU A 93 9.19 8.66 4.48
CA LEU A 93 7.74 8.76 4.27
C LEU A 93 6.98 8.58 5.60
N PRO A 94 5.91 9.36 5.86
CA PRO A 94 5.20 9.35 7.14
C PRO A 94 4.22 8.15 7.22
N VAL A 95 4.76 6.93 7.26
CA VAL A 95 3.98 5.69 7.30
C VAL A 95 3.65 5.30 8.73
N CYS A 96 2.35 5.08 9.00
CA CYS A 96 1.81 4.55 10.24
C CYS A 96 1.33 3.12 9.98
N THR A 97 2.15 2.14 10.32
CA THR A 97 1.81 0.72 10.25
C THR A 97 0.86 0.32 11.39
N GLN A 98 0.25 -0.88 11.32
CA GLN A 98 -0.70 -1.40 12.31
C GLN A 98 -1.85 -0.40 12.63
N THR A 99 -2.19 0.44 11.66
CA THR A 99 -3.20 1.49 11.79
C THR A 99 -4.32 1.28 10.77
N SER A 100 -5.19 0.35 11.07
CA SER A 100 -6.32 -0.01 10.20
C SER A 100 -7.40 1.08 10.23
N VAL A 101 -7.79 1.56 9.06
CA VAL A 101 -8.97 2.42 8.90
C VAL A 101 -10.21 1.54 8.91
N LYS A 102 -11.08 1.75 9.90
CA LYS A 102 -12.32 0.99 10.10
C LYS A 102 -13.51 1.63 9.40
N GLU A 103 -13.51 2.94 9.35
CA GLU A 103 -14.61 3.70 8.76
C GLU A 103 -14.08 4.99 8.15
N LEU A 104 -14.64 5.37 7.01
CA LEU A 104 -14.39 6.62 6.32
C LEU A 104 -15.72 7.31 6.06
N THR A 105 -15.91 8.49 6.63
CA THR A 105 -17.11 9.31 6.44
C THR A 105 -16.72 10.72 6.01
N ARG A 106 -17.67 11.46 5.46
CA ARG A 106 -17.49 12.89 5.13
C ARG A 106 -18.42 13.72 5.98
N GLN A 107 -17.88 14.67 6.71
CA GLN A 107 -18.62 15.55 7.60
C GLN A 107 -18.07 16.97 7.55
N ASN A 108 -18.93 17.96 7.36
CA ASN A 108 -18.56 19.39 7.32
C ASN A 108 -17.43 19.69 6.32
N GLY A 109 -17.43 19.05 5.15
CA GLY A 109 -16.42 19.24 4.11
C GLY A 109 -15.10 18.50 4.32
N LEU A 110 -14.90 17.85 5.48
CA LEU A 110 -13.71 17.05 5.79
C LEU A 110 -14.02 15.56 5.75
N PHE A 111 -12.99 14.77 5.50
CA PHE A 111 -13.01 13.33 5.69
C PHE A 111 -12.65 12.99 7.14
N ARG A 112 -13.42 12.11 7.73
CA ARG A 112 -13.22 11.56 9.06
C ARG A 112 -12.88 10.08 8.95
N LEU A 113 -11.68 9.72 9.38
CA LEU A 113 -11.18 8.34 9.38
C LEU A 113 -11.15 7.83 10.82
N THR A 114 -11.92 6.78 11.09
CA THR A 114 -11.89 6.07 12.38
C THR A 114 -10.84 4.97 12.30
N THR A 115 -9.85 5.02 13.17
CA THR A 115 -8.77 4.04 13.28
C THR A 115 -8.71 3.44 14.68
N ALA A 116 -7.95 2.35 14.89
CA ALA A 116 -7.81 1.76 16.22
C ALA A 116 -7.24 2.74 17.28
N PRO A 117 -6.18 3.55 16.96
CA PRO A 117 -5.66 4.52 17.93
C PRO A 117 -6.51 5.80 18.06
N GLY A 118 -7.51 6.02 17.17
CA GLY A 118 -8.33 7.23 17.27
C GLY A 118 -8.90 7.72 15.94
N VAL A 119 -9.30 8.99 15.92
CA VAL A 119 -9.92 9.63 14.75
C VAL A 119 -8.95 10.63 14.13
N LEU A 120 -8.81 10.55 12.81
CA LEU A 120 -8.10 11.53 11.99
C LEU A 120 -9.07 12.33 11.13
N LEU A 121 -8.76 13.60 10.91
CA LEU A 121 -9.46 14.45 9.96
C LEU A 121 -8.53 14.81 8.81
N ALA A 122 -9.07 14.81 7.59
CA ALA A 122 -8.31 15.14 6.40
C ALA A 122 -9.15 15.93 5.40
N ARG A 123 -8.50 16.79 4.61
CA ARG A 123 -9.13 17.48 3.48
C ARG A 123 -9.33 16.54 2.29
N ASN A 124 -8.39 15.62 2.11
CA ASN A 124 -8.39 14.64 1.02
C ASN A 124 -8.02 13.26 1.55
N VAL A 125 -8.54 12.23 0.91
CA VAL A 125 -8.19 10.83 1.17
C VAL A 125 -7.88 10.13 -0.13
N VAL A 126 -6.80 9.38 -0.15
CA VAL A 126 -6.42 8.50 -1.24
C VAL A 126 -6.58 7.06 -0.78
N ILE A 127 -7.39 6.28 -1.49
CA ILE A 127 -7.56 4.86 -1.23
C ILE A 127 -6.56 4.09 -2.11
N ALA A 128 -5.57 3.49 -1.48
CA ALA A 128 -4.50 2.72 -2.12
C ALA A 128 -4.38 1.30 -1.52
N THR A 129 -5.53 0.72 -1.13
CA THR A 129 -5.61 -0.56 -0.40
C THR A 129 -5.39 -1.79 -1.28
N GLY A 130 -5.24 -1.62 -2.59
CA GLY A 130 -5.17 -2.72 -3.54
C GLY A 130 -6.54 -3.40 -3.76
N ASP A 131 -6.55 -4.40 -4.63
CA ASP A 131 -7.77 -5.12 -5.06
C ASP A 131 -7.81 -6.60 -4.61
N GLN A 132 -6.73 -7.11 -4.03
CA GLN A 132 -6.56 -8.54 -3.75
C GLN A 132 -7.12 -9.02 -2.41
N ASN A 133 -7.70 -8.12 -1.63
CA ASN A 133 -8.27 -8.47 -0.32
C ASN A 133 -9.69 -9.06 -0.41
N ARG A 134 -10.27 -9.13 -1.60
CA ARG A 134 -11.58 -9.75 -1.84
C ARG A 134 -11.42 -10.99 -2.69
N GLN A 135 -11.68 -12.14 -2.11
CA GLN A 135 -11.75 -13.40 -2.86
C GLN A 135 -12.95 -13.40 -3.80
N VAL A 136 -12.71 -13.72 -5.06
CA VAL A 136 -13.76 -13.96 -6.06
C VAL A 136 -13.59 -15.38 -6.56
N ARG A 137 -14.61 -16.21 -6.34
CA ARG A 137 -14.67 -17.57 -6.88
C ARG A 137 -15.42 -17.54 -8.21
N PRO A 138 -14.87 -18.06 -9.30
CA PRO A 138 -15.63 -18.24 -10.53
C PRO A 138 -16.87 -19.12 -10.30
N PRO A 139 -18.01 -18.86 -10.96
CA PRO A 139 -19.21 -19.69 -10.79
C PRO A 139 -18.96 -21.18 -11.01
N ALA A 140 -18.12 -21.53 -11.99
CA ALA A 140 -17.74 -22.91 -12.28
C ALA A 140 -17.02 -23.64 -11.13
N SER A 141 -16.49 -22.91 -10.15
CA SER A 141 -15.87 -23.54 -8.98
C SER A 141 -16.88 -24.19 -8.00
N ALA A 142 -18.18 -23.90 -8.17
CA ALA A 142 -19.22 -24.52 -7.36
C ALA A 142 -19.36 -26.03 -7.63
N ASP A 143 -18.95 -26.48 -8.81
CA ASP A 143 -18.99 -27.89 -9.24
C ASP A 143 -17.73 -28.67 -8.88
N LEU A 144 -16.74 -28.04 -8.25
CA LEU A 144 -15.52 -28.68 -7.83
C LEU A 144 -15.70 -29.45 -6.52
N PRO A 145 -15.06 -30.61 -6.35
CA PRO A 145 -15.00 -31.30 -5.07
C PRO A 145 -14.44 -30.37 -3.96
N VAL A 146 -14.97 -30.55 -2.74
CA VAL A 146 -14.62 -29.68 -1.61
C VAL A 146 -13.11 -29.71 -1.30
N GLU A 147 -12.43 -30.82 -1.61
CA GLU A 147 -11.00 -31.01 -1.42
C GLU A 147 -10.13 -30.15 -2.35
N LEU A 148 -10.75 -29.56 -3.39
CA LEU A 148 -10.07 -28.68 -4.37
C LEU A 148 -10.44 -27.20 -4.20
N CYS A 149 -11.20 -26.87 -3.16
CA CYS A 149 -11.67 -25.50 -2.93
C CYS A 149 -10.89 -24.74 -1.86
#